data_d5bb67806009225e13bb8789be482004
#
_entry.id   d5bb67806009225e13bb8789be482004
#
_cell.length_a   1.000
_cell.length_b   1.000
_cell.length_c   1.000
_cell.angle_alpha   90.00
_cell.angle_beta   90.00
_cell.angle_gamma   90.00
#
_symmetry.space_group_name_H-M   'P 1'
#
loop_
_entity.id
_entity.type
_entity.pdbx_description
1 polymer ?
#
loop_
_entity_poly.entity_id
_entity_poly.type
_entity_poly.pdbx_seq_one_letter_code
_entity_poly.pdbx_strand_id
1 'polypeptide(L)'
;MPDLLELPRLDVGATVDADLLVLDVNRRDHQNGAYTVLTLGNAAGRLQSAPFWSNREAEVAGIVKGSVVHVVGKVSSFRDAKQVEVKDIRPLVSDTVDWTSLLPSVGNVQPYWERLDALRTGITAPRLRAVLDLFYLDDEFRQRFEQCPA
;
A
#
# COMPACT_ATOMS: atom_id res chain seq x y z
N MET A 1 8.00 15.45 7.48
CA MET A 1 7.23 14.30 6.94
C MET A 1 6.22 13.85 7.98
N PRO A 2 4.95 13.71 7.61
CA PRO A 2 4.04 13.04 8.54
C PRO A 2 4.54 11.62 8.76
N ASP A 3 4.55 11.19 10.02
CA ASP A 3 4.93 9.82 10.34
C ASP A 3 3.96 8.86 9.68
N LEU A 4 4.50 7.94 8.89
CA LEU A 4 3.71 6.91 8.25
C LEU A 4 3.14 5.97 9.31
N LEU A 5 1.82 5.81 9.32
CA LEU A 5 1.15 4.96 10.27
C LEU A 5 1.52 3.49 10.06
N GLU A 6 2.24 2.92 11.00
CA GLU A 6 2.65 1.51 10.93
C GLU A 6 1.52 0.58 11.39
N LEU A 7 0.58 0.29 10.49
CA LEU A 7 -0.64 -0.47 10.80
C LEU A 7 -0.40 -1.76 11.59
N PRO A 8 0.57 -2.62 11.23
CA PRO A 8 0.75 -3.88 11.95
C PRO A 8 1.29 -3.72 13.38
N ARG A 9 1.86 -2.56 13.68
CA ARG A 9 2.45 -2.27 15.00
C ARG A 9 1.53 -1.51 15.93
N LEU A 10 0.36 -1.08 15.44
CA LEU A 10 -0.60 -0.36 16.26
C LEU A 10 -1.14 -1.26 17.37
N ASP A 11 -1.25 -0.72 18.57
CA ASP A 11 -1.86 -1.41 19.69
C ASP A 11 -3.39 -1.38 19.58
N VAL A 12 -4.03 -2.37 20.20
CA VAL A 12 -5.50 -2.38 20.33
C VAL A 12 -5.96 -1.12 21.04
N GLY A 13 -6.93 -0.42 20.44
CA GLY A 13 -7.44 0.86 20.93
C GLY A 13 -6.77 2.08 20.29
N ALA A 14 -5.70 1.89 19.50
CA ALA A 14 -5.07 2.98 18.76
C ALA A 14 -6.01 3.56 17.71
N THR A 15 -5.98 4.88 17.55
CA THR A 15 -6.80 5.55 16.53
C THR A 15 -6.14 5.45 15.16
N VAL A 16 -6.93 5.12 14.15
CA VAL A 16 -6.54 5.14 12.75
C VAL A 16 -7.24 6.32 12.07
N ASP A 17 -6.46 7.23 11.52
CA ASP A 17 -6.95 8.36 10.74
C ASP A 17 -5.91 8.60 9.62
N ALA A 18 -6.11 7.93 8.50
CA ALA A 18 -5.12 7.91 7.43
C ALA A 18 -5.73 7.52 6.08
N ASP A 19 -5.00 7.88 5.03
CA ASP A 19 -5.28 7.42 3.68
C ASP A 19 -4.68 6.03 3.51
N LEU A 20 -5.48 5.08 3.06
CA LEU A 20 -5.09 3.69 2.91
C LEU A 20 -5.48 3.15 1.53
N LEU A 21 -4.68 2.21 1.04
CA LEU A 21 -4.97 1.49 -0.20
C LEU A 21 -5.80 0.25 0.12
N VAL A 22 -6.85 0.03 -0.66
CA VAL A 22 -7.65 -1.20 -0.60
C VAL A 22 -6.91 -2.28 -1.41
N LEU A 23 -6.27 -3.20 -0.70
CA LEU A 23 -5.51 -4.29 -1.30
C LEU A 23 -6.38 -5.44 -1.74
N ASP A 24 -7.51 -5.66 -1.04
CA ASP A 24 -8.46 -6.71 -1.37
C ASP A 24 -9.83 -6.37 -0.80
N VAL A 25 -10.87 -6.87 -1.46
CA VAL A 25 -12.27 -6.78 -1.02
C VAL A 25 -12.83 -8.20 -0.99
N ASN A 26 -13.16 -8.67 0.20
CA ASN A 26 -13.65 -10.02 0.40
C ASN A 26 -15.09 -9.97 0.93
N ARG A 27 -16.04 -10.36 0.08
CA ARG A 27 -17.44 -10.46 0.44
C ARG A 27 -17.78 -11.90 0.79
N ARG A 28 -18.43 -12.10 1.93
CA ARG A 28 -18.81 -13.43 2.43
C ARG A 28 -20.25 -13.44 2.88
N ASP A 29 -20.88 -14.58 2.68
CA ASP A 29 -22.22 -14.85 3.20
C ASP A 29 -22.12 -15.55 4.54
N HIS A 30 -22.99 -15.15 5.47
CA HIS A 30 -23.10 -15.71 6.80
C HIS A 30 -24.58 -15.93 7.15
N GLN A 31 -24.86 -16.74 8.18
CA GLN A 31 -26.24 -17.00 8.66
C GLN A 31 -26.98 -15.71 9.03
N ASN A 32 -26.26 -14.69 9.52
CA ASN A 32 -26.82 -13.41 9.94
C ASN A 32 -26.81 -12.36 8.80
N GLY A 33 -26.54 -12.76 7.56
CA GLY A 33 -26.45 -11.88 6.40
C GLY A 33 -25.06 -11.81 5.81
N ALA A 34 -24.91 -11.11 4.68
CA ALA A 34 -23.62 -10.91 4.03
C ALA A 34 -22.78 -9.84 4.75
N TYR A 35 -21.48 -9.99 4.70
CA TYR A 35 -20.55 -8.99 5.19
C TYR A 35 -19.35 -8.84 4.24
N THR A 36 -18.71 -7.68 4.29
CA THR A 36 -17.52 -7.37 3.49
C THR A 36 -16.34 -7.08 4.42
N VAL A 37 -15.21 -7.68 4.14
CA VAL A 37 -13.92 -7.40 4.82
C VAL A 37 -12.97 -6.78 3.82
N LEU A 38 -12.40 -5.63 4.18
CA LEU A 38 -11.40 -4.94 3.37
C LEU A 38 -10.01 -5.26 3.92
N THR A 39 -9.06 -5.51 3.04
CA THR A 39 -7.64 -5.50 3.39
C THR A 39 -7.12 -4.11 3.07
N LEU A 40 -6.72 -3.39 4.11
CA LEU A 40 -6.25 -2.01 4.02
C LEU A 40 -4.74 -1.96 4.24
N GLY A 41 -4.05 -1.15 3.49
CA GLY A 41 -2.61 -1.07 3.61
C GLY A 41 -2.02 0.27 3.22
N ASN A 42 -0.77 0.44 3.62
CA ASN A 42 0.10 1.51 3.20
C ASN A 42 1.52 0.97 3.01
N ALA A 43 2.50 1.84 2.77
CA ALA A 43 3.89 1.42 2.56
C ALA A 43 4.51 0.70 3.77
N ALA A 44 3.98 0.90 4.98
CA ALA A 44 4.49 0.29 6.22
C ALA A 44 3.87 -1.07 6.54
N GLY A 45 2.77 -1.47 5.89
CA GLY A 45 2.14 -2.76 6.12
C GLY A 45 0.64 -2.76 5.85
N ARG A 46 -0.04 -3.79 6.30
CA ARG A 46 -1.47 -3.98 6.05
C ARG A 46 -2.19 -4.53 7.28
N LEU A 47 -3.48 -4.21 7.38
CA LEU A 47 -4.42 -4.80 8.34
C LEU A 47 -5.77 -5.04 7.65
N GLN A 48 -6.50 -6.03 8.12
CA GLN A 48 -7.88 -6.24 7.69
C GLN A 48 -8.81 -5.32 8.48
N SER A 49 -9.91 -4.91 7.84
CA SER A 49 -10.99 -4.22 8.54
C SER A 49 -11.84 -5.22 9.33
N ALA A 50 -12.55 -4.73 10.35
CA ALA A 50 -13.69 -5.44 10.91
C ALA A 50 -14.76 -5.63 9.82
N PRO A 51 -15.64 -6.64 9.95
CA PRO A 51 -16.67 -6.88 8.95
C PRO A 51 -17.65 -5.69 8.81
N PHE A 52 -17.92 -5.32 7.56
CA PHE A 52 -19.01 -4.43 7.22
C PHE A 52 -20.26 -5.26 6.94
N TRP A 53 -21.17 -5.31 7.88
CA TRP A 53 -22.42 -6.05 7.74
C TRP A 53 -23.39 -5.35 6.78
N SER A 54 -24.47 -6.00 6.45
CA SER A 54 -25.46 -5.52 5.46
C SER A 54 -26.01 -4.12 5.77
N ASN A 55 -26.10 -3.72 7.04
CA ASN A 55 -26.52 -2.37 7.44
C ASN A 55 -25.48 -1.28 7.07
N ARG A 56 -24.26 -1.67 6.77
CA ARG A 56 -23.17 -0.77 6.35
C ARG A 56 -22.70 -1.03 4.92
N GLU A 57 -23.39 -1.87 4.18
CA GLU A 57 -23.00 -2.24 2.81
C GLU A 57 -22.88 -1.02 1.89
N ALA A 58 -23.74 -0.01 2.08
CA ALA A 58 -23.69 1.22 1.28
C ALA A 58 -22.36 1.98 1.40
N GLU A 59 -21.68 1.89 2.55
CA GLU A 59 -20.39 2.56 2.76
C GLU A 59 -19.27 1.94 1.92
N VAL A 60 -19.37 0.67 1.60
CA VAL A 60 -18.33 -0.08 0.88
C VAL A 60 -18.74 -0.54 -0.51
N ALA A 61 -19.97 -0.26 -0.92
CA ALA A 61 -20.53 -0.76 -2.19
C ALA A 61 -19.74 -0.29 -3.43
N GLY A 62 -19.18 0.92 -3.38
CA GLY A 62 -18.37 1.48 -4.48
C GLY A 62 -16.87 1.24 -4.35
N ILE A 63 -16.44 0.55 -3.30
CA ILE A 63 -15.03 0.32 -3.04
C ILE A 63 -14.59 -0.99 -3.69
N VAL A 64 -13.54 -0.92 -4.50
CA VAL A 64 -12.96 -2.06 -5.20
C VAL A 64 -11.47 -2.17 -4.90
N LYS A 65 -10.89 -3.31 -5.20
CA LYS A 65 -9.44 -3.52 -5.11
C LYS A 65 -8.71 -2.44 -5.92
N GLY A 66 -7.73 -1.81 -5.29
CA GLY A 66 -6.98 -0.70 -5.88
C GLY A 66 -7.54 0.69 -5.57
N SER A 67 -8.71 0.78 -4.93
CA SER A 67 -9.25 2.06 -4.47
C SER A 67 -8.39 2.63 -3.34
N VAL A 68 -8.29 3.96 -3.27
CA VAL A 68 -7.71 4.66 -2.13
C VAL A 68 -8.82 5.27 -1.30
N VAL A 69 -8.77 5.06 -0.01
CA VAL A 69 -9.80 5.51 0.91
C VAL A 69 -9.19 6.23 2.10
N HIS A 70 -9.90 7.24 2.60
CA HIS A 70 -9.58 7.83 3.90
C HIS A 70 -10.37 7.08 4.98
N VAL A 71 -9.67 6.52 5.94
CA VAL A 71 -10.24 5.68 6.99
C VAL A 71 -10.07 6.34 8.34
N VAL A 72 -11.16 6.44 9.08
CA VAL A 72 -11.17 6.84 10.48
C VAL A 72 -11.74 5.70 11.30
N GLY A 73 -11.02 5.27 12.30
CA GLY A 73 -11.45 4.17 13.17
C GLY A 73 -10.46 3.88 14.28
N LYS A 74 -10.57 2.68 14.83
CA LYS A 74 -9.70 2.19 15.90
C LYS A 74 -9.26 0.77 15.63
N VAL A 75 -8.07 0.42 16.12
CA VAL A 75 -7.61 -0.95 16.11
C VAL A 75 -8.34 -1.74 17.17
N SER A 76 -8.92 -2.87 16.79
CA SER A 76 -9.53 -3.84 17.69
C SER A 76 -8.91 -5.21 17.50
N SER A 77 -9.29 -6.15 18.36
CA SER A 77 -8.80 -7.53 18.27
C SER A 77 -10.00 -8.47 18.15
N PHE A 78 -9.88 -9.44 17.25
CA PHE A 78 -10.84 -10.51 17.08
C PHE A 78 -10.10 -11.83 16.86
N ARG A 79 -10.34 -12.82 17.73
CA ARG A 79 -9.68 -14.15 17.69
C ARG A 79 -8.14 -14.02 17.60
N ASP A 80 -7.57 -13.19 18.49
CA ASP A 80 -6.14 -12.92 18.60
C ASP A 80 -5.51 -12.24 17.37
N ALA A 81 -6.32 -11.77 16.43
CA ALA A 81 -5.88 -11.01 15.27
C ALA A 81 -6.31 -9.55 15.37
N LYS A 82 -5.40 -8.64 15.07
CA LYS A 82 -5.71 -7.22 15.01
C LYS A 82 -6.51 -6.90 13.75
N GLN A 83 -7.47 -6.00 13.90
CA GLN A 83 -8.28 -5.50 12.80
C GLN A 83 -8.59 -4.02 13.01
N VAL A 84 -8.99 -3.32 11.96
CA VAL A 84 -9.41 -1.93 12.03
C VAL A 84 -10.93 -1.88 12.11
N GLU A 85 -11.47 -1.39 13.22
CA GLU A 85 -12.88 -1.08 13.34
C GLU A 85 -13.14 0.29 12.73
N VAL A 86 -13.65 0.30 11.50
CA VAL A 86 -13.84 1.52 10.73
C VAL A 86 -15.09 2.25 11.18
N LYS A 87 -14.94 3.51 11.58
CA LYS A 87 -16.06 4.41 11.90
C LYS A 87 -16.53 5.19 10.69
N ASP A 88 -15.59 5.69 9.89
CA ASP A 88 -15.87 6.42 8.66
C ASP A 88 -14.89 5.99 7.59
N ILE A 89 -15.38 5.86 6.37
CA ILE A 89 -14.57 5.51 5.19
C ILE A 89 -15.06 6.31 4.00
N ARG A 90 -14.13 6.96 3.32
CA ARG A 90 -14.43 7.78 2.14
C ARG A 90 -13.46 7.46 1.01
N PRO A 91 -13.96 7.19 -0.21
CA PRO A 91 -13.10 7.05 -1.36
C PRO A 91 -12.43 8.40 -1.70
N LEU A 92 -11.16 8.33 -2.10
CA LEU A 92 -10.37 9.49 -2.50
C LEU A 92 -10.17 9.50 -4.01
N VAL A 93 -10.06 10.71 -4.54
CA VAL A 93 -9.73 10.91 -5.97
C VAL A 93 -8.23 10.70 -6.16
N SER A 94 -7.85 9.93 -7.16
CA SER A 94 -6.47 9.52 -7.43
C SER A 94 -5.48 10.68 -7.57
N ASP A 95 -5.94 11.85 -8.03
CA ASP A 95 -5.08 13.02 -8.24
C ASP A 95 -4.58 13.64 -6.92
N THR A 96 -5.25 13.38 -5.80
CA THR A 96 -4.89 13.94 -4.49
C THR A 96 -4.11 12.97 -3.61
N VAL A 97 -3.77 11.79 -4.15
CA VAL A 97 -3.20 10.67 -3.38
C VAL A 97 -1.67 10.70 -3.44
N ASP A 98 -1.05 10.58 -2.27
CA ASP A 98 0.40 10.33 -2.17
C ASP A 98 0.69 8.84 -2.27
N TRP A 99 0.96 8.37 -3.47
CA TRP A 99 1.22 6.96 -3.75
C TRP A 99 2.49 6.43 -3.07
N THR A 100 3.45 7.28 -2.75
CA THR A 100 4.69 6.85 -2.09
C THR A 100 4.45 6.39 -0.66
N SER A 101 3.43 6.93 0.00
CA SER A 101 3.03 6.51 1.34
C SER A 101 2.16 5.25 1.35
N LEU A 102 1.55 4.88 0.22
CA LEU A 102 0.59 3.79 0.11
C LEU A 102 1.19 2.50 -0.43
N LEU A 103 2.17 2.60 -1.31
CA LEU A 103 2.73 1.44 -1.99
C LEU A 103 4.01 0.95 -1.30
N PRO A 104 4.20 -0.37 -1.19
CA PRO A 104 5.42 -0.90 -0.61
C PRO A 104 6.64 -0.50 -1.43
N SER A 105 7.74 -0.24 -0.76
CA SER A 105 9.02 0.08 -1.39
C SER A 105 10.13 -0.75 -0.76
N VAL A 106 11.24 -0.88 -1.46
CA VAL A 106 12.43 -1.59 -0.94
C VAL A 106 13.24 -0.74 0.06
N GLY A 107 12.80 0.51 0.31
CA GLY A 107 13.52 1.43 1.21
C GLY A 107 14.77 2.02 0.55
N ASN A 108 15.94 1.84 1.17
CA ASN A 108 17.19 2.34 0.60
C ASN A 108 17.57 1.58 -0.67
N VAL A 109 17.57 2.27 -1.81
CA VAL A 109 17.87 1.67 -3.13
C VAL A 109 19.35 1.75 -3.52
N GLN A 110 20.18 2.46 -2.76
CA GLN A 110 21.60 2.67 -3.08
C GLN A 110 22.38 1.37 -3.24
N PRO A 111 22.25 0.36 -2.36
CA PRO A 111 22.96 -0.92 -2.55
C PRO A 111 22.61 -1.63 -3.85
N TYR A 112 21.38 -1.49 -4.33
CA TYR A 112 20.93 -2.09 -5.59
C TYR A 112 21.57 -1.39 -6.80
N TRP A 113 21.70 -0.06 -6.75
CA TRP A 113 22.39 0.69 -7.79
C TRP A 113 23.88 0.34 -7.85
N GLU A 114 24.53 0.21 -6.70
CA GLU A 114 25.94 -0.19 -6.62
C GLU A 114 26.16 -1.58 -7.21
N ARG A 115 25.27 -2.51 -6.93
CA ARG A 115 25.32 -3.86 -7.48
C ARG A 115 25.08 -3.86 -8.99
N LEU A 116 24.13 -3.07 -9.46
CA LEU A 116 23.87 -2.92 -10.89
C LEU A 116 25.08 -2.32 -11.61
N ASP A 117 25.73 -1.32 -11.02
CA ASP A 117 26.93 -0.70 -11.58
C ASP A 117 28.07 -1.72 -11.70
N ALA A 118 28.27 -2.54 -10.69
CA ALA A 118 29.28 -3.61 -10.73
C ALA A 118 28.99 -4.61 -11.85
N LEU A 119 27.74 -4.98 -12.06
CA LEU A 119 27.33 -5.86 -13.18
C LEU A 119 27.54 -5.17 -14.53
N ARG A 120 27.18 -3.89 -14.64
CA ARG A 120 27.33 -3.10 -15.84
C ARG A 120 28.80 -2.98 -16.28
N THR A 121 29.70 -2.72 -15.34
CA THR A 121 31.12 -2.59 -15.61
C THR A 121 31.76 -3.91 -16.01
N GLY A 122 31.16 -5.04 -15.64
CA GLY A 122 31.59 -6.38 -16.07
C GLY A 122 31.19 -6.76 -17.49
N ILE A 123 30.34 -5.97 -18.15
CA ILE A 123 29.90 -6.25 -19.52
C ILE A 123 30.99 -5.84 -20.50
N THR A 124 31.47 -6.80 -21.29
CA THR A 124 32.54 -6.60 -22.26
C THR A 124 32.06 -6.25 -23.68
N ALA A 125 30.77 -6.56 -23.99
CA ALA A 125 30.18 -6.24 -25.29
C ALA A 125 29.85 -4.72 -25.38
N PRO A 126 30.53 -3.96 -26.27
CA PRO A 126 30.39 -2.50 -26.32
C PRO A 126 28.95 -2.01 -26.60
N ARG A 127 28.25 -2.73 -27.48
CA ARG A 127 26.88 -2.37 -27.85
C ARG A 127 25.90 -2.55 -26.71
N LEU A 128 26.01 -3.65 -25.96
CA LEU A 128 25.15 -3.91 -24.78
C LEU A 128 25.42 -2.92 -23.68
N ARG A 129 26.67 -2.59 -23.43
CA ARG A 129 27.08 -1.59 -22.47
C ARG A 129 26.54 -0.20 -22.82
N ALA A 130 26.60 0.18 -24.10
CA ALA A 130 26.09 1.45 -24.58
C ALA A 130 24.57 1.56 -24.37
N VAL A 131 23.80 0.49 -24.62
CA VAL A 131 22.35 0.45 -24.35
C VAL A 131 22.05 0.61 -22.87
N LEU A 132 22.76 -0.10 -21.99
CA LEU A 132 22.58 0.03 -20.54
C LEU A 132 22.94 1.43 -20.03
N ASP A 133 23.98 2.05 -20.57
CA ASP A 133 24.42 3.39 -20.19
C ASP A 133 23.38 4.45 -20.54
N LEU A 134 22.59 4.27 -21.60
CA LEU A 134 21.49 5.18 -21.95
C LEU A 134 20.47 5.30 -20.80
N PHE A 135 20.22 4.22 -20.08
CA PHE A 135 19.29 4.22 -18.95
C PHE A 135 20.00 4.51 -17.63
N TYR A 136 21.15 3.88 -17.40
CA TYR A 136 21.86 4.00 -16.13
C TYR A 136 22.38 5.42 -15.86
N LEU A 137 22.85 6.12 -16.89
CA LEU A 137 23.39 7.48 -16.77
C LEU A 137 22.34 8.58 -16.89
N ASP A 138 21.08 8.21 -17.14
CA ASP A 138 19.96 9.14 -17.19
C ASP A 138 19.37 9.33 -15.79
N ASP A 139 19.66 10.46 -15.15
CA ASP A 139 19.22 10.76 -13.80
C ASP A 139 17.68 10.82 -13.68
N GLU A 140 17.00 11.35 -14.70
CA GLU A 140 15.54 11.41 -14.71
C GLU A 140 14.93 10.01 -14.77
N PHE A 141 15.47 9.14 -15.61
CA PHE A 141 15.03 7.75 -15.68
C PHE A 141 15.27 7.02 -14.35
N ARG A 142 16.44 7.20 -13.74
CA ARG A 142 16.75 6.59 -12.43
C ARG A 142 15.78 7.01 -11.36
N GLN A 143 15.44 8.30 -11.26
CA GLN A 143 14.47 8.82 -10.29
C GLN A 143 13.09 8.21 -10.50
N ARG A 144 12.62 8.13 -11.75
CA ARG A 144 11.34 7.51 -12.06
C ARG A 144 11.33 6.02 -11.73
N PHE A 145 12.42 5.33 -12.01
CA PHE A 145 12.56 3.91 -11.73
C PHE A 145 12.55 3.62 -10.23
N GLU A 146 13.23 4.45 -9.43
CA GLU A 146 13.24 4.33 -7.97
C GLU A 146 11.85 4.53 -7.35
N GLN A 147 11.00 5.31 -7.98
CA GLN A 147 9.64 5.59 -7.52
C GLN A 147 8.62 4.53 -7.97
N CYS A 148 9.02 3.61 -8.84
CA CYS A 148 8.13 2.52 -9.24
C CYS A 148 7.84 1.61 -8.06
N PRO A 149 6.56 1.22 -7.85
CA PRO A 149 6.23 0.25 -6.81
C PRO A 149 6.83 -1.12 -7.10
N ALA A 150 7.19 -1.80 -6.00
CA ALA A 150 7.74 -3.17 -6.06
C ALA A 150 6.66 -4.21 -6.33
#